data_3719d2e8810273618e135fc4f6537676
#
_entry.id   3719d2e8810273618e135fc4f6537676
#
_cell.length_a   1.000
_cell.length_b   1.000
_cell.length_c   1.000
_cell.angle_alpha   90.00
_cell.angle_beta   90.00
_cell.angle_gamma   90.00
#
_symmetry.space_group_name_H-M   'P 1'
#
loop_
_entity.id
_entity.type
_entity.pdbx_description
1 polymer ?
#
loop_
_entity_poly.entity_id
_entity_poly.type
_entity_poly.pdbx_seq_one_letter_code
_entity_poly.pdbx_strand_id
1 'polypeptide(L)'
;MNVGEADWDLGIGVITYEWCKDGVSAQRDMLQCLPMEKFPRWRKALRANKPVVISDLQRLEKVYPDEAAFFREYGVTTLLAAPFSKRINQGFIAVDDPTRYTDDPVFLFIASYAVVVELNEIKQQQSLLAATKASKYNPEDIHVNFFGGMEIISSKGTLTGEDIKADQCYLLLAYLILNHKKNSTVDTLAEIICPYDELDSPYKVVNNIVYRLRRTLSVIGLDKLVIGKNGTF
;
A
#
# COMPACT_ATOMS: atom_id res chain seq x y z
N MET A 1 9.10 7.67 -10.98
CA MET A 1 7.65 7.95 -10.88
C MET A 1 7.03 6.86 -10.02
N ASN A 2 6.20 7.24 -9.11
CA ASN A 2 5.55 6.29 -8.21
C ASN A 2 4.06 6.60 -8.04
N VAL A 3 3.30 5.56 -7.65
CA VAL A 3 1.90 5.66 -7.25
C VAL A 3 1.79 5.19 -5.82
N GLY A 4 1.27 6.04 -4.96
CA GLY A 4 1.11 5.74 -3.55
C GLY A 4 -0.35 5.86 -3.09
N GLU A 5 -0.65 5.17 -2.02
CA GLU A 5 -1.93 5.24 -1.32
C GLU A 5 -1.68 5.60 0.15
N ALA A 6 -2.54 6.43 0.74
CA ALA A 6 -2.45 6.82 2.14
C ALA A 6 -3.75 6.44 2.86
N ASP A 7 -3.60 5.74 3.97
CA ASP A 7 -4.67 5.49 4.93
C ASP A 7 -4.48 6.43 6.12
N TRP A 8 -5.26 7.50 6.15
CA TRP A 8 -5.15 8.54 7.18
C TRP A 8 -5.70 8.12 8.53
N ASP A 9 -6.56 7.12 8.57
CA ASP A 9 -7.14 6.62 9.83
C ASP A 9 -6.12 5.74 10.54
N LEU A 10 -5.33 5.01 9.78
CA LEU A 10 -4.20 4.23 10.28
C LEU A 10 -2.91 5.02 10.41
N GLY A 11 -2.83 6.17 9.76
CA GLY A 11 -1.61 6.98 9.72
C GLY A 11 -0.48 6.36 8.90
N ILE A 12 -0.78 5.53 7.91
CA ILE A 12 0.22 4.87 7.07
C ILE A 12 0.06 5.21 5.59
N GLY A 13 1.19 5.25 4.88
CA GLY A 13 1.28 5.35 3.44
C GLY A 13 2.05 4.18 2.84
N VAL A 14 1.75 3.85 1.60
CA VAL A 14 2.45 2.80 0.84
C VAL A 14 2.67 3.22 -0.59
N ILE A 15 3.80 2.84 -1.17
CA ILE A 15 4.01 2.95 -2.61
C ILE A 15 3.53 1.64 -3.24
N THR A 16 2.51 1.72 -4.08
CA THR A 16 1.88 0.55 -4.73
C THR A 16 2.53 0.21 -6.06
N TYR A 17 2.89 1.23 -6.84
CA TYR A 17 3.58 1.07 -8.13
C TYR A 17 4.75 2.03 -8.22
N GLU A 18 5.82 1.57 -8.84
CA GLU A 18 7.01 2.38 -9.09
C GLU A 18 7.55 2.08 -10.48
N TRP A 19 7.99 3.13 -11.15
CA TRP A 19 8.77 3.06 -12.37
C TRP A 19 10.03 3.89 -12.20
N CYS A 20 11.18 3.25 -12.41
CA CYS A 20 12.50 3.86 -12.31
C CYS A 20 13.12 4.01 -13.70
N LYS A 21 13.84 5.11 -13.90
CA LYS A 21 14.72 5.26 -15.03
C LYS A 21 15.91 4.32 -14.91
N ASP A 22 16.52 3.94 -16.04
CA ASP A 22 17.74 3.14 -16.05
C ASP A 22 18.82 3.77 -15.15
N GLY A 23 19.41 2.93 -14.27
CA GLY A 23 20.41 3.36 -13.31
C GLY A 23 19.86 3.93 -11.99
N VAL A 24 18.54 4.02 -11.82
CA VAL A 24 17.89 4.41 -10.57
C VAL A 24 17.35 3.16 -9.87
N SER A 25 17.76 2.96 -8.63
CA SER A 25 17.28 1.83 -7.81
C SER A 25 15.83 2.01 -7.38
N ALA A 26 15.05 0.94 -7.47
CA ALA A 26 13.68 0.93 -6.98
C ALA A 26 13.67 1.00 -5.44
N GLN A 27 12.73 1.78 -4.91
CA GLN A 27 12.57 2.02 -3.47
C GLN A 27 11.22 1.54 -2.93
N ARG A 28 10.34 1.04 -3.80
CA ARG A 28 8.97 0.63 -3.47
C ARG A 28 8.92 -0.28 -2.25
N ASP A 29 9.78 -1.27 -2.18
CA ASP A 29 9.73 -2.28 -1.12
C ASP A 29 10.14 -1.71 0.25
N MET A 30 10.97 -0.67 0.27
CA MET A 30 11.33 0.09 1.47
C MET A 30 10.25 1.09 1.91
N LEU A 31 9.39 1.53 0.98
CA LEU A 31 8.38 2.55 1.20
C LEU A 31 6.98 1.96 1.46
N GLN A 32 6.90 0.87 2.22
CA GLN A 32 5.64 0.13 2.41
C GLN A 32 4.84 0.53 3.66
N CYS A 33 5.45 1.09 4.68
CA CYS A 33 4.75 1.49 5.92
C CYS A 33 5.19 2.88 6.36
N LEU A 34 5.03 3.87 5.47
CA LEU A 34 5.41 5.24 5.77
C LEU A 34 4.54 5.82 6.89
N PRO A 35 5.13 6.31 7.99
CA PRO A 35 4.38 6.96 9.05
C PRO A 35 3.91 8.34 8.57
N MET A 36 2.61 8.46 8.24
CA MET A 36 2.04 9.68 7.66
C MET A 36 2.00 10.87 8.62
N GLU A 37 2.27 10.65 9.88
CA GLU A 37 2.48 11.73 10.87
C GLU A 37 3.69 12.60 10.54
N LYS A 38 4.71 12.04 9.88
CA LYS A 38 5.88 12.79 9.40
C LYS A 38 5.57 13.69 8.21
N PHE A 39 4.39 13.54 7.58
CA PHE A 39 3.99 14.23 6.37
C PHE A 39 2.69 15.05 6.53
N PRO A 40 2.62 15.99 7.49
CA PRO A 40 1.38 16.74 7.77
C PRO A 40 0.94 17.59 6.59
N ARG A 41 1.88 18.11 5.80
CA ARG A 41 1.62 18.87 4.58
C ARG A 41 0.90 18.03 3.53
N TRP A 42 1.33 16.79 3.34
CA TRP A 42 0.71 15.84 2.41
C TRP A 42 -0.73 15.55 2.80
N ARG A 43 -0.97 15.29 4.09
CA ARG A 43 -2.32 15.06 4.60
C ARG A 43 -3.27 16.20 4.22
N LYS A 44 -2.82 17.45 4.43
CA LYS A 44 -3.61 18.64 4.11
C LYS A 44 -3.82 18.80 2.61
N ALA A 45 -2.79 18.62 1.81
CA ALA A 45 -2.84 18.78 0.36
C ALA A 45 -3.73 17.71 -0.29
N LEU A 46 -3.49 16.43 0.02
CA LEU A 46 -4.24 15.32 -0.57
C LEU A 46 -5.71 15.36 -0.20
N ARG A 47 -6.06 15.67 1.05
CA ARG A 47 -7.46 15.86 1.47
C ARG A 47 -8.15 17.03 0.75
N ALA A 48 -7.41 18.06 0.42
CA ALA A 48 -7.91 19.22 -0.32
C ALA A 48 -7.86 19.03 -1.84
N ASN A 49 -7.47 17.86 -2.32
CA ASN A 49 -7.22 17.56 -3.74
C ASN A 49 -6.24 18.55 -4.39
N LYS A 50 -5.20 18.93 -3.64
CA LYS A 50 -4.15 19.86 -4.09
C LYS A 50 -2.85 19.11 -4.33
N PRO A 51 -2.04 19.55 -5.31
CA PRO A 51 -0.74 18.97 -5.54
C PRO A 51 0.22 19.23 -4.38
N VAL A 52 1.23 18.37 -4.29
CA VAL A 52 2.40 18.59 -3.45
C VAL A 52 3.59 18.88 -4.36
N VAL A 53 4.21 20.04 -4.16
CA VAL A 53 5.38 20.48 -4.93
C VAL A 53 6.53 20.73 -3.97
N ILE A 54 7.67 20.12 -4.24
CA ILE A 54 8.94 20.36 -3.57
C ILE A 54 9.91 20.84 -4.67
N SER A 55 10.10 22.12 -4.76
CA SER A 55 11.05 22.73 -5.70
C SER A 55 12.43 23.00 -5.07
N ASP A 56 12.51 23.01 -3.75
CA ASP A 56 13.72 23.29 -2.98
C ASP A 56 13.65 22.62 -1.61
N LEU A 57 14.49 21.61 -1.42
CA LEU A 57 14.53 20.84 -0.20
C LEU A 57 15.05 21.68 1.00
N GLN A 58 15.92 22.66 0.77
CA GLN A 58 16.42 23.54 1.83
C GLN A 58 15.32 24.48 2.38
N ARG A 59 14.41 24.89 1.51
CA ARG A 59 13.23 25.66 1.92
C ARG A 59 12.25 24.78 2.71
N LEU A 60 12.07 23.54 2.29
CA LEU A 60 11.21 22.58 2.98
C LEU A 60 11.73 22.31 4.39
N GLU A 61 13.02 22.14 4.57
CA GLU A 61 13.68 21.84 5.85
C GLU A 61 13.41 22.89 6.93
N LYS A 62 13.27 24.17 6.55
CA LYS A 62 12.97 25.25 7.50
C LYS A 62 11.57 25.15 8.12
N VAL A 63 10.64 24.48 7.46
CA VAL A 63 9.22 24.43 7.87
C VAL A 63 8.81 23.01 8.25
N TYR A 64 9.35 21.99 7.55
CA TYR A 64 9.05 20.57 7.73
C TYR A 64 10.36 19.77 7.75
N PRO A 65 11.15 19.84 8.83
CA PRO A 65 12.48 19.22 8.90
C PRO A 65 12.43 17.69 8.76
N ASP A 66 11.44 17.02 9.35
CA ASP A 66 11.31 15.55 9.28
C ASP A 66 11.00 15.09 7.85
N GLU A 67 10.11 15.81 7.15
CA GLU A 67 9.80 15.54 5.75
C GLU A 67 11.04 15.77 4.85
N ALA A 68 11.79 16.83 5.09
CA ALA A 68 13.01 17.12 4.33
C ALA A 68 14.12 16.08 4.60
N ALA A 69 14.27 15.65 5.83
CA ALA A 69 15.22 14.59 6.20
C ALA A 69 14.90 13.27 5.49
N PHE A 70 13.62 12.90 5.46
CA PHE A 70 13.14 11.74 4.72
C PHE A 70 13.53 11.81 3.23
N PHE A 71 13.18 12.88 2.53
CA PHE A 71 13.50 12.99 1.10
C PHE A 71 15.02 12.99 0.84
N ARG A 72 15.80 13.57 1.74
CA ARG A 72 17.28 13.54 1.65
C ARG A 72 17.83 12.12 1.80
N GLU A 73 17.28 11.33 2.71
CA GLU A 73 17.67 9.93 2.93
C GLU A 73 17.47 9.10 1.67
N TYR A 74 16.37 9.35 0.94
CA TYR A 74 16.06 8.67 -0.32
C TYR A 74 16.65 9.35 -1.57
N GLY A 75 17.50 10.37 -1.39
CA GLY A 75 18.20 11.04 -2.49
C GLY A 75 17.30 11.91 -3.38
N VAL A 76 16.09 12.23 -2.94
CA VAL A 76 15.14 13.08 -3.67
C VAL A 76 15.42 14.56 -3.35
N THR A 77 15.61 15.37 -4.39
CA THR A 77 15.89 16.82 -4.23
C THR A 77 14.69 17.68 -4.60
N THR A 78 13.91 17.25 -5.57
CA THR A 78 12.68 17.90 -6.00
C THR A 78 11.59 16.87 -6.21
N LEU A 79 10.31 17.26 -6.08
CA LEU A 79 9.20 16.34 -6.24
C LEU A 79 7.95 17.07 -6.70
N LEU A 80 7.24 16.44 -7.60
CA LEU A 80 5.87 16.79 -7.97
C LEU A 80 4.94 15.64 -7.65
N ALA A 81 3.84 15.90 -6.94
CA ALA A 81 2.81 14.90 -6.73
C ALA A 81 1.41 15.49 -6.97
N ALA A 82 0.58 14.71 -7.64
CA ALA A 82 -0.83 15.00 -7.85
C ALA A 82 -1.70 13.96 -7.13
N PRO A 83 -2.72 14.38 -6.39
CA PRO A 83 -3.64 13.47 -5.74
C PRO A 83 -4.59 12.83 -6.75
N PHE A 84 -5.06 11.64 -6.40
CA PHE A 84 -6.28 11.07 -6.95
C PHE A 84 -7.13 10.50 -5.82
N SER A 85 -8.45 10.57 -6.01
CA SER A 85 -9.40 10.03 -5.03
C SER A 85 -10.06 8.78 -5.59
N LYS A 86 -9.94 7.67 -4.87
CA LYS A 86 -10.80 6.50 -5.02
C LYS A 86 -11.87 6.54 -3.93
N ARG A 87 -13.02 5.91 -4.16
CA ARG A 87 -14.17 5.86 -3.23
C ARG A 87 -13.80 5.52 -1.78
N ILE A 88 -12.70 4.82 -1.54
CA ILE A 88 -12.32 4.34 -0.22
C ILE A 88 -10.92 4.82 0.19
N ASN A 89 -9.99 5.05 -0.76
CA ASN A 89 -8.61 5.45 -0.48
C ASN A 89 -8.25 6.72 -1.22
N GLN A 90 -7.50 7.58 -0.57
CA GLN A 90 -6.79 8.67 -1.22
C GLN A 90 -5.43 8.15 -1.68
N GLY A 91 -5.06 8.49 -2.89
CA GLY A 91 -3.78 8.15 -3.45
C GLY A 91 -3.15 9.36 -4.13
N PHE A 92 -1.95 9.15 -4.60
CA PHE A 92 -1.21 10.15 -5.35
C PHE A 92 -0.34 9.47 -6.43
N ILE A 93 -0.06 10.22 -7.47
CA ILE A 93 1.02 9.94 -8.40
C ILE A 93 2.11 10.96 -8.16
N ALA A 94 3.37 10.53 -8.07
CA ALA A 94 4.50 11.43 -7.84
C ALA A 94 5.64 11.16 -8.82
N VAL A 95 6.41 12.21 -9.11
CA VAL A 95 7.66 12.14 -9.87
C VAL A 95 8.73 12.78 -9.03
N ASP A 96 9.77 12.03 -8.74
CA ASP A 96 10.96 12.46 -8.06
C ASP A 96 11.95 13.01 -9.09
N ASP A 97 12.59 14.12 -8.78
CA ASP A 97 13.58 14.82 -9.58
C ASP A 97 13.17 15.00 -11.06
N PRO A 98 11.99 15.60 -11.33
CA PRO A 98 11.53 15.84 -12.70
C PRO A 98 12.51 16.75 -13.45
N THR A 99 12.87 16.34 -14.66
CA THR A 99 13.75 17.15 -15.53
C THR A 99 13.00 18.19 -16.37
N ARG A 100 11.66 18.07 -16.43
CA ARG A 100 10.76 19.00 -17.14
C ARG A 100 9.53 19.24 -16.26
N TYR A 101 8.90 20.40 -16.43
CA TYR A 101 7.68 20.78 -15.67
C TYR A 101 7.89 20.68 -14.16
N THR A 102 9.04 21.19 -13.69
CA THR A 102 9.50 21.02 -12.31
C THR A 102 8.60 21.65 -11.25
N ASP A 103 7.70 22.52 -11.63
CA ASP A 103 6.77 23.27 -10.80
C ASP A 103 5.31 23.21 -11.29
N ASP A 104 5.04 22.56 -12.42
CA ASP A 104 3.70 22.44 -13.00
C ASP A 104 3.14 21.01 -12.84
N PRO A 105 2.22 20.79 -11.91
CA PRO A 105 1.62 19.49 -11.64
C PRO A 105 0.48 19.12 -12.61
N VAL A 106 0.10 19.97 -13.56
CA VAL A 106 -1.08 19.75 -14.43
C VAL A 106 -0.97 18.43 -15.18
N PHE A 107 0.21 18.10 -15.68
CA PHE A 107 0.44 16.83 -16.36
C PHE A 107 0.17 15.63 -15.45
N LEU A 108 0.58 15.71 -14.18
CA LEU A 108 0.34 14.63 -13.21
C LEU A 108 -1.14 14.46 -12.87
N PHE A 109 -1.95 15.53 -12.89
CA PHE A 109 -3.40 15.40 -12.73
C PHE A 109 -4.02 14.62 -13.89
N ILE A 110 -3.58 14.86 -15.11
CA ILE A 110 -4.02 14.10 -16.28
C ILE A 110 -3.59 12.63 -16.16
N ALA A 111 -2.33 12.41 -15.80
CA ALA A 111 -1.79 11.06 -15.59
C ALA A 111 -2.50 10.34 -14.44
N SER A 112 -2.82 11.01 -13.34
CA SER A 112 -3.54 10.42 -12.21
C SER A 112 -4.94 9.96 -12.59
N TYR A 113 -5.62 10.70 -13.46
CA TYR A 113 -6.92 10.29 -13.99
C TYR A 113 -6.80 9.01 -14.85
N ALA A 114 -5.83 8.95 -15.75
CA ALA A 114 -5.59 7.77 -16.57
C ALA A 114 -5.25 6.53 -15.71
N VAL A 115 -4.40 6.70 -14.69
CA VAL A 115 -4.09 5.63 -13.73
C VAL A 115 -5.34 5.13 -13.00
N VAL A 116 -6.24 6.01 -12.57
CA VAL A 116 -7.49 5.62 -11.89
C VAL A 116 -8.40 4.84 -12.82
N VAL A 117 -8.53 5.26 -14.09
CA VAL A 117 -9.34 4.55 -15.09
C VAL A 117 -8.81 3.15 -15.31
N GLU A 118 -7.51 3.01 -15.57
CA GLU A 118 -6.84 1.72 -15.79
C GLU A 118 -6.98 0.78 -14.58
N LEU A 119 -6.73 1.29 -13.39
CA LEU A 119 -6.88 0.51 -12.16
C LEU A 119 -8.33 0.03 -11.93
N ASN A 120 -9.32 0.80 -12.35
CA ASN A 120 -10.71 0.37 -12.28
C ASN A 120 -11.04 -0.70 -13.32
N GLU A 121 -10.53 -0.58 -14.55
CA GLU A 121 -10.71 -1.59 -15.58
C GLU A 121 -10.07 -2.91 -15.21
N ILE A 122 -8.82 -2.89 -14.70
CA ILE A 122 -8.13 -4.09 -14.19
C ILE A 122 -8.98 -4.77 -13.11
N LYS A 123 -9.49 -4.01 -12.13
CA LYS A 123 -10.35 -4.55 -11.07
C LYS A 123 -11.64 -5.17 -11.60
N GLN A 124 -12.28 -4.54 -12.57
CA GLN A 124 -13.49 -5.09 -13.19
C GLN A 124 -13.20 -6.41 -13.92
N GLN A 125 -12.12 -6.47 -14.70
CA GLN A 125 -11.69 -7.68 -15.38
C GLN A 125 -11.37 -8.81 -14.39
N GLN A 126 -10.65 -8.51 -13.32
CA GLN A 126 -10.35 -9.48 -12.26
C GLN A 126 -11.62 -9.98 -11.58
N SER A 127 -12.58 -9.10 -11.30
CA SER A 127 -13.87 -9.50 -10.72
C SER A 127 -14.68 -10.40 -11.63
N LEU A 128 -14.67 -10.17 -12.94
CA LEU A 128 -15.32 -11.03 -13.93
C LEU A 128 -14.65 -12.39 -14.02
N LEU A 129 -13.32 -12.43 -14.07
CA LEU A 129 -12.54 -13.67 -14.07
C LEU A 129 -12.77 -14.47 -12.78
N ALA A 130 -12.84 -13.79 -11.64
CA ALA A 130 -13.13 -14.37 -10.33
C ALA A 130 -14.52 -15.02 -10.29
N ALA A 131 -15.55 -14.33 -10.78
CA ALA A 131 -16.91 -14.85 -10.85
C ALA A 131 -16.98 -16.13 -11.73
N THR A 132 -16.21 -16.18 -12.81
CA THR A 132 -16.12 -17.34 -13.68
C THR A 132 -15.40 -18.52 -13.03
N LYS A 133 -14.37 -18.28 -12.21
CA LYS A 133 -13.64 -19.31 -11.47
C LYS A 133 -14.41 -19.81 -10.26
N ALA A 134 -15.10 -18.94 -9.53
CA ALA A 134 -15.91 -19.29 -8.36
C ALA A 134 -17.01 -20.32 -8.68
N SER A 135 -17.47 -20.38 -9.94
CA SER A 135 -18.44 -21.39 -10.39
C SER A 135 -17.91 -22.84 -10.37
N LYS A 136 -16.61 -23.05 -10.22
CA LYS A 136 -15.98 -24.39 -10.16
C LYS A 136 -15.84 -24.97 -8.76
N TYR A 137 -16.05 -24.15 -7.72
CA TYR A 137 -15.84 -24.53 -6.33
C TYR A 137 -17.16 -24.55 -5.57
N ASN A 138 -17.23 -25.38 -4.51
CA ASN A 138 -18.40 -25.39 -3.63
C ASN A 138 -18.53 -24.00 -2.97
N PRO A 139 -19.71 -23.35 -2.99
CA PRO A 139 -19.89 -21.99 -2.47
C PRO A 139 -19.54 -21.79 -0.99
N GLU A 140 -19.53 -22.87 -0.20
CA GLU A 140 -19.20 -22.80 1.22
C GLU A 140 -17.71 -22.92 1.53
N ASP A 141 -16.89 -23.32 0.55
CA ASP A 141 -15.47 -23.57 0.76
C ASP A 141 -14.63 -22.33 0.45
N ILE A 142 -13.60 -22.14 1.26
CA ILE A 142 -12.55 -21.15 1.02
C ILE A 142 -11.35 -21.90 0.42
N HIS A 143 -10.97 -21.54 -0.79
CA HIS A 143 -9.83 -22.12 -1.45
C HIS A 143 -8.67 -21.12 -1.46
N VAL A 144 -7.49 -21.55 -1.02
CA VAL A 144 -6.27 -20.78 -1.05
C VAL A 144 -5.24 -21.50 -1.88
N ASN A 145 -4.77 -20.85 -2.93
CA ASN A 145 -3.73 -21.35 -3.80
C ASN A 145 -2.48 -20.48 -3.66
N PHE A 146 -1.34 -21.10 -3.37
CA PHE A 146 -0.06 -20.41 -3.26
C PHE A 146 0.86 -20.66 -4.46
N PHE A 147 0.55 -21.65 -5.30
CA PHE A 147 1.41 -22.04 -6.41
C PHE A 147 0.93 -21.40 -7.71
N GLY A 148 1.86 -20.79 -8.45
CA GLY A 148 1.55 -20.07 -9.68
C GLY A 148 0.97 -18.65 -9.48
N GLY A 149 1.13 -18.12 -8.27
CA GLY A 149 0.56 -16.85 -7.79
C GLY A 149 -0.48 -17.11 -6.69
N MET A 150 -0.48 -16.24 -5.65
CA MET A 150 -1.46 -16.38 -4.58
C MET A 150 -2.87 -16.04 -5.08
N GLU A 151 -3.82 -16.92 -4.77
CA GLU A 151 -5.23 -16.73 -5.08
C GLU A 151 -6.09 -17.23 -3.91
N ILE A 152 -7.06 -16.41 -3.47
CA ILE A 152 -8.03 -16.76 -2.44
C ILE A 152 -9.41 -16.68 -3.07
N ILE A 153 -10.12 -17.79 -3.09
CA ILE A 153 -11.45 -17.92 -3.69
C ILE A 153 -12.46 -18.14 -2.58
N SER A 154 -13.53 -17.36 -2.58
CA SER A 154 -14.69 -17.52 -1.70
C SER A 154 -15.99 -17.43 -2.49
N SER A 155 -17.11 -17.66 -1.84
CA SER A 155 -18.45 -17.48 -2.43
C SER A 155 -18.74 -16.04 -2.88
N LYS A 156 -17.97 -15.04 -2.39
CA LYS A 156 -18.18 -13.61 -2.66
C LYS A 156 -17.18 -13.03 -3.65
N GLY A 157 -16.18 -13.81 -4.08
CA GLY A 157 -15.19 -13.37 -5.05
C GLY A 157 -13.84 -14.02 -4.89
N THR A 158 -12.89 -13.52 -5.67
CA THR A 158 -11.50 -13.98 -5.67
C THR A 158 -10.58 -12.79 -5.41
N LEU A 159 -9.56 -13.00 -4.58
CA LEU A 159 -8.41 -12.12 -4.42
C LEU A 159 -7.17 -12.79 -4.99
N THR A 160 -6.38 -12.03 -5.70
CA THR A 160 -5.07 -12.44 -6.23
C THR A 160 -3.94 -11.79 -5.44
N GLY A 161 -2.70 -12.23 -5.67
CA GLY A 161 -1.52 -11.59 -5.09
C GLY A 161 -1.42 -10.10 -5.45
N GLU A 162 -1.93 -9.70 -6.62
CA GLU A 162 -1.95 -8.30 -7.05
C GLU A 162 -2.95 -7.43 -6.27
N ASP A 163 -3.99 -8.03 -5.71
CA ASP A 163 -4.96 -7.31 -4.86
C ASP A 163 -4.39 -7.07 -3.46
N ILE A 164 -3.47 -7.91 -3.02
CA ILE A 164 -2.74 -7.79 -1.76
C ILE A 164 -1.49 -6.96 -2.01
N LYS A 165 -1.67 -5.66 -2.13
CA LYS A 165 -0.70 -4.68 -2.60
C LYS A 165 0.55 -4.49 -1.75
N ALA A 166 0.67 -5.12 -0.60
CA ALA A 166 1.83 -5.03 0.27
C ALA A 166 2.40 -6.42 0.51
N ASP A 167 3.66 -6.60 0.19
CA ASP A 167 4.37 -7.86 0.41
C ASP A 167 4.27 -8.33 1.87
N GLN A 168 4.23 -7.39 2.82
CA GLN A 168 4.03 -7.68 4.24
C GLN A 168 2.64 -8.28 4.55
N CYS A 169 1.58 -7.83 3.87
CA CYS A 169 0.25 -8.44 4.01
C CYS A 169 0.23 -9.86 3.42
N TYR A 170 0.95 -10.06 2.31
CA TYR A 170 1.12 -11.37 1.70
C TYR A 170 1.86 -12.33 2.63
N LEU A 171 3.02 -11.90 3.15
CA LEU A 171 3.84 -12.68 4.07
C LEU A 171 3.07 -13.04 5.34
N LEU A 172 2.38 -12.06 5.93
CA LEU A 172 1.55 -12.28 7.11
C LEU A 172 0.46 -13.33 6.83
N LEU A 173 -0.28 -13.19 5.74
CA LEU A 173 -1.34 -14.12 5.40
C LEU A 173 -0.82 -15.53 5.14
N ALA A 174 0.25 -15.65 4.35
CA ALA A 174 0.89 -16.94 4.07
C ALA A 174 1.36 -17.62 5.37
N TYR A 175 2.01 -16.86 6.23
CA TYR A 175 2.46 -17.39 7.52
C TYR A 175 1.29 -17.85 8.41
N LEU A 176 0.23 -17.05 8.54
CA LEU A 176 -0.92 -17.39 9.37
C LEU A 176 -1.66 -18.64 8.82
N ILE A 177 -1.78 -18.78 7.51
CA ILE A 177 -2.40 -19.98 6.92
C ILE A 177 -1.54 -21.21 7.15
N LEU A 178 -0.23 -21.13 6.93
CA LEU A 178 0.67 -22.25 7.16
C LEU A 178 0.77 -22.66 8.63
N ASN A 179 0.58 -21.73 9.54
CA ASN A 179 0.64 -21.93 10.98
C ASN A 179 -0.74 -21.85 11.68
N HIS A 180 -1.83 -22.05 10.98
CA HIS A 180 -3.20 -21.87 11.46
C HIS A 180 -3.56 -22.67 12.75
N LYS A 181 -2.76 -23.68 13.08
CA LYS A 181 -2.93 -24.46 14.32
C LYS A 181 -2.08 -23.94 15.50
N LYS A 182 -1.27 -22.90 15.29
CA LYS A 182 -0.39 -22.34 16.31
C LYS A 182 -0.81 -20.90 16.59
N ASN A 183 -0.80 -20.50 17.85
CA ASN A 183 -0.96 -19.11 18.23
C ASN A 183 0.37 -18.37 17.95
N SER A 184 0.34 -17.37 17.13
CA SER A 184 1.50 -16.54 16.79
C SER A 184 1.47 -15.25 17.60
N THR A 185 2.57 -14.92 18.27
CA THR A 185 2.68 -13.67 19.01
C THR A 185 2.96 -12.49 18.11
N VAL A 186 2.68 -11.28 18.59
CA VAL A 186 3.00 -10.05 17.86
C VAL A 186 4.48 -9.97 17.51
N ASP A 187 5.38 -10.36 18.44
CA ASP A 187 6.82 -10.30 18.22
C ASP A 187 7.26 -11.27 17.10
N THR A 188 6.74 -12.50 17.12
CA THR A 188 6.98 -13.46 16.04
C THR A 188 6.52 -12.94 14.68
N LEU A 189 5.34 -12.31 14.65
CA LEU A 189 4.80 -11.73 13.41
C LEU A 189 5.62 -10.52 12.94
N ALA A 190 6.09 -9.70 13.85
CA ALA A 190 6.94 -8.55 13.53
C ALA A 190 8.27 -8.98 12.89
N GLU A 191 8.92 -10.01 13.44
CA GLU A 191 10.16 -10.57 12.89
C GLU A 191 9.98 -11.09 11.44
N ILE A 192 8.81 -11.65 11.13
CA ILE A 192 8.51 -12.17 9.81
C ILE A 192 8.21 -11.07 8.81
N ILE A 193 7.48 -10.03 9.25
CA ILE A 193 7.01 -8.96 8.38
C ILE A 193 8.13 -7.93 8.12
N CYS A 194 8.97 -7.67 9.11
CA CYS A 194 10.03 -6.67 9.08
C CYS A 194 11.34 -7.25 9.66
N PRO A 195 11.98 -8.23 8.97
CA PRO A 195 13.11 -8.98 9.53
C PRO A 195 14.40 -8.16 9.74
N TYR A 196 14.47 -6.95 9.17
CA TYR A 196 15.70 -6.12 9.20
C TYR A 196 15.49 -4.78 9.91
N ASP A 197 14.29 -4.48 10.40
CA ASP A 197 13.98 -3.21 11.02
C ASP A 197 13.97 -3.32 12.55
N GLU A 198 14.71 -2.45 13.22
CA GLU A 198 14.49 -2.17 14.63
C GLU A 198 13.19 -1.36 14.76
N LEU A 199 12.11 -2.04 15.13
CA LEU A 199 10.79 -1.42 15.24
C LEU A 199 10.62 -0.75 16.61
N ASP A 200 10.37 0.55 16.61
CA ASP A 200 10.01 1.29 17.84
C ASP A 200 8.75 0.74 18.52
N SER A 201 7.85 0.13 17.75
CA SER A 201 6.62 -0.46 18.26
C SER A 201 6.13 -1.61 17.36
N PRO A 202 6.62 -2.85 17.58
CA PRO A 202 6.18 -4.04 16.84
C PRO A 202 4.67 -4.23 16.85
N TYR A 203 4.04 -3.96 18.00
CA TYR A 203 2.60 -4.05 18.19
C TYR A 203 1.81 -3.16 17.23
N LYS A 204 2.21 -1.90 17.04
CA LYS A 204 1.54 -0.98 16.11
C LYS A 204 1.69 -1.44 14.66
N VAL A 205 2.89 -1.87 14.28
CA VAL A 205 3.17 -2.31 12.91
C VAL A 205 2.34 -3.54 12.57
N VAL A 206 2.38 -4.58 13.40
CA VAL A 206 1.62 -5.82 13.17
C VAL A 206 0.11 -5.53 13.11
N ASN A 207 -0.43 -4.76 14.05
CA ASN A 207 -1.86 -4.44 14.02
C ASN A 207 -2.27 -3.66 12.77
N ASN A 208 -1.45 -2.74 12.31
CA ASN A 208 -1.71 -2.00 11.06
C ASN A 208 -1.76 -2.95 9.85
N ILE A 209 -0.83 -3.89 9.77
CA ILE A 209 -0.78 -4.86 8.68
C ILE A 209 -1.97 -5.83 8.77
N VAL A 210 -2.29 -6.32 9.96
CA VAL A 210 -3.49 -7.15 10.20
C VAL A 210 -4.77 -6.42 9.79
N TYR A 211 -4.90 -5.17 10.15
CA TYR A 211 -6.07 -4.38 9.75
C TYR A 211 -6.16 -4.24 8.23
N ARG A 212 -5.04 -3.91 7.57
CA ARG A 212 -5.00 -3.82 6.10
C ARG A 212 -5.38 -5.14 5.45
N LEU A 213 -4.84 -6.25 5.96
CA LEU A 213 -5.16 -7.58 5.48
C LEU A 213 -6.66 -7.88 5.65
N ARG A 214 -7.23 -7.62 6.83
CA ARG A 214 -8.68 -7.78 7.05
C ARG A 214 -9.52 -6.96 6.09
N ARG A 215 -9.12 -5.72 5.83
CA ARG A 215 -9.80 -4.83 4.88
C ARG A 215 -9.73 -5.37 3.45
N THR A 216 -8.60 -5.89 3.04
CA THR A 216 -8.48 -6.55 1.73
C THR A 216 -9.35 -7.81 1.66
N LEU A 217 -9.30 -8.65 2.67
CA LEU A 217 -10.13 -9.86 2.77
C LEU A 217 -11.64 -9.56 2.85
N SER A 218 -12.03 -8.41 3.38
CA SER A 218 -13.44 -8.00 3.46
C SER A 218 -14.11 -7.85 2.10
N VAL A 219 -13.34 -7.57 1.05
CA VAL A 219 -13.85 -7.47 -0.34
C VAL A 219 -14.49 -8.77 -0.80
N ILE A 220 -13.97 -9.91 -0.32
CA ILE A 220 -14.49 -11.24 -0.60
C ILE A 220 -15.19 -11.86 0.62
N GLY A 221 -15.55 -11.04 1.61
CA GLY A 221 -16.32 -11.45 2.79
C GLY A 221 -15.56 -12.27 3.82
N LEU A 222 -14.23 -12.20 3.81
CA LEU A 222 -13.33 -12.96 4.70
C LEU A 222 -12.65 -12.09 5.76
N ASP A 223 -13.26 -10.98 6.15
CA ASP A 223 -12.75 -10.05 7.18
C ASP A 223 -12.48 -10.73 8.55
N LYS A 224 -13.20 -11.81 8.84
CA LYS A 224 -13.08 -12.58 10.07
C LYS A 224 -12.10 -13.76 9.99
N LEU A 225 -11.44 -13.96 8.86
CA LEU A 225 -10.49 -15.07 8.68
C LEU A 225 -9.27 -14.91 9.60
N VAL A 226 -8.80 -13.68 9.78
CA VAL A 226 -7.70 -13.38 10.70
C VAL A 226 -8.27 -12.96 12.05
N ILE A 227 -8.10 -13.82 13.05
CA ILE A 227 -8.59 -13.58 14.42
C ILE A 227 -7.41 -13.24 15.31
N GLY A 228 -7.52 -12.13 16.04
CA GLY A 228 -6.55 -11.73 17.06
C GLY A 228 -7.21 -11.65 18.43
N LYS A 229 -6.57 -12.22 19.46
CA LYS A 229 -7.02 -12.17 20.84
C LYS A 229 -5.82 -12.06 21.78
N ASN A 230 -5.83 -11.04 22.65
CA ASN A 230 -4.81 -10.83 23.68
C ASN A 230 -3.36 -10.79 23.13
N GLY A 231 -3.13 -10.15 21.96
CA GLY A 231 -1.80 -10.05 21.36
C GLY A 231 -1.30 -11.32 20.67
N THR A 232 -2.19 -12.25 20.36
CA THR A 232 -1.92 -13.45 19.55
C THR A 232 -2.88 -13.55 18.38
N PHE A 233 -2.45 -14.18 17.29
CA PHE A 233 -3.19 -14.37 16.05
C PHE A 233 -3.18 -15.82 15.62
#